data_6331569303e28324492a835a99cfb376
#
_entry.id   6331569303e28324492a835a99cfb376
#
_cell.length_a   1.000
_cell.length_b   1.000
_cell.length_c   1.000
_cell.angle_alpha   90.00
_cell.angle_beta   90.00
_cell.angle_gamma   90.00
#
_symmetry.space_group_name_H-M   'P 1'
#
loop_
_entity.id
_entity.type
_entity.pdbx_description
1 polymer ?
#
loop_
_entity_poly.entity_id
_entity_poly.type
_entity_poly.pdbx_seq_one_letter_code
_entity_poly.pdbx_strand_id
1 'polypeptide(L)'
;MTRPSLKSRFGEQIRAFVGYKNSLGFPYNESIRILGRFDDFCVERFPEKDCLDCELALAWLEKRDTENTAGHRNRIMVIREFAKYLRAVGTEAYMIPISMTSKGPRYVPHIFNEAEIKAFFHGADSFRPHGKAPARHLVIPVFYRLLYCCGLRPAEARLLKKENVDLVRGSVYVVESKGHKDRVVAVADDLLQIMRSYSTLISEIYPDSDYFFPRYDGDGPYTKLWTEEMFWRCFSMAGITAFEGPKPRVYDFRHTFATECICRWMREGRDIDAMLPFLSAYMGHARYEDTLYYVHMVPDFYERVGTVDRTAWEKLLPEVHDEG
;
A
#
# COMPACT_ATOMS: atom_id res chain seq x y z
N MET A 1 7.13 16.76 10.54
CA MET A 1 7.08 15.83 11.71
C MET A 1 8.31 16.05 12.55
N THR A 2 8.13 16.36 13.84
CA THR A 2 9.23 16.52 14.80
C THR A 2 9.93 15.16 14.98
N ARG A 3 11.26 15.13 14.81
CA ARG A 3 12.06 13.93 15.09
C ARG A 3 11.98 13.64 16.60
N PRO A 4 11.84 12.36 17.03
CA PRO A 4 11.83 12.04 18.44
C PRO A 4 13.14 12.46 19.13
N SER A 5 13.03 12.99 20.34
CA SER A 5 14.19 13.26 21.19
C SER A 5 14.69 11.94 21.74
N LEU A 6 15.86 11.47 21.27
CA LEU A 6 16.46 10.20 21.71
C LEU A 6 17.32 10.46 22.94
N LYS A 7 17.04 9.76 24.05
CA LYS A 7 17.60 10.00 25.39
C LYS A 7 18.36 8.79 25.97
N SER A 8 18.13 7.58 25.39
CA SER A 8 18.80 6.37 25.85
C SER A 8 20.27 6.33 25.38
N ARG A 9 21.04 5.41 25.91
CA ARG A 9 22.43 5.12 25.47
C ARG A 9 22.49 4.67 23.99
N PHE A 10 21.36 4.23 23.41
CA PHE A 10 21.22 3.91 21.99
C PHE A 10 20.97 5.12 21.08
N GLY A 11 20.78 6.32 21.63
CA GLY A 11 20.35 7.49 20.87
C GLY A 11 21.26 7.85 19.70
N GLU A 12 22.59 7.76 19.86
CA GLU A 12 23.57 8.01 18.77
C GLU A 12 23.51 6.91 17.71
N GLN A 13 23.46 5.66 18.12
CA GLN A 13 23.39 4.50 17.23
C GLN A 13 22.09 4.52 16.41
N ILE A 14 20.95 4.91 17.02
CA ILE A 14 19.67 5.07 16.34
C ILE A 14 19.76 6.18 15.29
N ARG A 15 20.36 7.34 15.63
CA ARG A 15 20.56 8.43 14.66
C ARG A 15 21.43 8.00 13.48
N ALA A 16 22.54 7.30 13.75
CA ALA A 16 23.44 6.77 12.73
C ALA A 16 22.74 5.75 11.82
N PHE A 17 21.95 4.84 12.40
CA PHE A 17 21.16 3.87 11.65
C PHE A 17 20.14 4.52 10.73
N VAL A 18 19.39 5.50 11.23
CA VAL A 18 18.42 6.26 10.42
C VAL A 18 19.11 7.02 9.30
N GLY A 19 20.26 7.65 9.58
CA GLY A 19 21.10 8.30 8.58
C GLY A 19 21.56 7.34 7.49
N TYR A 20 22.04 6.16 7.87
CA TYR A 20 22.42 5.09 6.95
C TYR A 20 21.24 4.64 6.06
N LYS A 21 20.07 4.39 6.63
CA LYS A 21 18.88 4.01 5.83
C LYS A 21 18.46 5.10 4.84
N ASN A 22 18.51 6.37 5.26
CA ASN A 22 18.19 7.49 4.40
C ASN A 22 19.22 7.66 3.26
N SER A 23 20.52 7.46 3.51
CA SER A 23 21.56 7.52 2.47
C SER A 23 21.42 6.42 1.41
N LEU A 24 20.79 5.29 1.77
CA LEU A 24 20.41 4.22 0.83
C LEU A 24 19.09 4.49 0.09
N GLY A 25 18.50 5.69 0.23
CA GLY A 25 17.24 6.05 -0.42
C GLY A 25 15.98 5.50 0.25
N PHE A 26 16.07 4.94 1.47
CA PHE A 26 14.91 4.46 2.21
C PHE A 26 14.42 5.54 3.19
N PRO A 27 13.28 6.23 2.92
CA PRO A 27 12.72 7.18 3.88
C PRO A 27 12.19 6.43 5.11
N TYR A 28 12.94 6.51 6.22
CA TYR A 28 12.67 5.72 7.44
C TYR A 28 11.67 6.41 8.39
N ASN A 29 10.73 7.18 7.83
CA ASN A 29 9.83 8.08 8.57
C ASN A 29 8.88 7.37 9.55
N GLU A 30 8.34 6.22 9.19
CA GLU A 30 7.48 5.44 10.12
C GLU A 30 8.32 4.65 11.13
N SER A 31 9.43 4.08 10.68
CA SER A 31 10.32 3.29 11.54
C SER A 31 11.00 4.15 12.61
N ILE A 32 11.27 5.43 12.34
CA ILE A 32 11.83 6.34 13.35
C ILE A 32 10.91 6.52 14.57
N ARG A 33 9.57 6.41 14.38
CA ARG A 33 8.62 6.45 15.50
C ARG A 33 8.70 5.19 16.37
N ILE A 34 8.97 4.04 15.74
CA ILE A 34 9.18 2.77 16.46
C ILE A 34 10.51 2.84 17.23
N LEU A 35 11.56 3.35 16.60
CA LEU A 35 12.86 3.55 17.24
C LEU A 35 12.78 4.55 18.40
N GLY A 36 12.00 5.63 18.27
CA GLY A 36 11.75 6.56 19.38
C GLY A 36 11.06 5.88 20.56
N ARG A 37 10.04 5.03 20.30
CA ARG A 37 9.39 4.24 21.36
C ARG A 37 10.31 3.18 21.99
N PHE A 38 11.27 2.67 21.21
CA PHE A 38 12.30 1.78 21.73
C PHE A 38 13.29 2.56 22.61
N ASP A 39 13.67 3.75 22.22
CA ASP A 39 14.50 4.65 23.02
C ASP A 39 13.84 4.97 24.37
N ASP A 40 12.57 5.38 24.35
CA ASP A 40 11.78 5.64 25.57
C ASP A 40 11.72 4.40 26.47
N PHE A 41 11.48 3.21 25.88
CA PHE A 41 11.45 1.94 26.60
C PHE A 41 12.81 1.60 27.24
N CYS A 42 13.92 1.88 26.55
CA CYS A 42 15.25 1.69 27.13
C CYS A 42 15.52 2.64 28.28
N VAL A 43 15.12 3.90 28.17
CA VAL A 43 15.23 4.87 29.27
C VAL A 43 14.44 4.43 30.51
N GLU A 44 13.23 3.92 30.31
CA GLU A 44 12.34 3.54 31.39
C GLU A 44 12.73 2.23 32.09
N ARG A 45 13.09 1.20 31.32
CA ARG A 45 13.28 -0.16 31.86
C ARG A 45 14.74 -0.63 31.91
N PHE A 46 15.61 -0.03 31.10
CA PHE A 46 17.01 -0.44 30.93
C PHE A 46 17.98 0.74 30.83
N PRO A 47 17.94 1.71 31.78
CA PRO A 47 18.67 2.98 31.65
C PRO A 47 20.20 2.81 31.57
N GLU A 48 20.74 1.72 32.12
CA GLU A 48 22.18 1.48 32.14
C GLU A 48 22.67 0.62 30.97
N LYS A 49 21.77 0.02 30.18
CA LYS A 49 22.17 -0.82 29.06
C LYS A 49 22.61 0.00 27.85
N ASP A 50 23.74 -0.37 27.31
CA ASP A 50 24.36 0.20 26.11
C ASP A 50 24.50 -0.80 24.96
N CYS A 51 24.16 -2.09 25.19
CA CYS A 51 24.11 -3.14 24.19
C CYS A 51 22.69 -3.74 24.07
N LEU A 52 22.32 -4.08 22.83
CA LEU A 52 21.08 -4.79 22.55
C LEU A 52 21.27 -6.29 22.81
N ASP A 53 21.26 -6.66 24.08
CA ASP A 53 21.41 -8.05 24.51
C ASP A 53 20.10 -8.86 24.41
N CYS A 54 20.16 -10.13 24.79
CA CYS A 54 19.03 -11.05 24.73
C CYS A 54 17.89 -10.59 25.68
N GLU A 55 18.20 -10.12 26.88
CA GLU A 55 17.21 -9.69 27.88
C GLU A 55 16.41 -8.49 27.39
N LEU A 56 17.09 -7.42 26.94
CA LEU A 56 16.45 -6.23 26.38
C LEU A 56 15.60 -6.57 25.13
N ALA A 57 16.16 -7.41 24.24
CA ALA A 57 15.46 -7.78 23.01
C ALA A 57 14.21 -8.63 23.29
N LEU A 58 14.24 -9.56 24.24
CA LEU A 58 13.08 -10.36 24.65
C LEU A 58 12.04 -9.53 25.38
N ALA A 59 12.45 -8.62 26.25
CA ALA A 59 11.53 -7.68 26.92
C ALA A 59 10.81 -6.76 25.88
N TRP A 60 11.53 -6.34 24.83
CA TRP A 60 10.89 -5.62 23.72
C TRP A 60 9.96 -6.49 22.89
N LEU A 61 10.20 -7.79 22.80
CA LEU A 61 9.37 -8.77 22.07
C LEU A 61 7.99 -8.96 22.72
N GLU A 62 7.83 -8.72 24.02
CA GLU A 62 6.56 -8.88 24.71
C GLU A 62 5.43 -8.11 23.99
N LYS A 63 4.35 -8.83 23.62
CA LYS A 63 3.21 -8.24 22.92
C LYS A 63 2.41 -7.35 23.88
N ARG A 64 2.10 -6.15 23.43
CA ARG A 64 1.28 -5.18 24.20
C ARG A 64 -0.21 -5.50 24.02
N ASP A 65 -1.03 -5.28 25.03
CA ASP A 65 -2.47 -5.57 24.99
C ASP A 65 -3.21 -4.82 23.87
N THR A 66 -2.77 -3.60 23.55
CA THR A 66 -3.35 -2.74 22.50
C THR A 66 -2.77 -3.00 21.12
N GLU A 67 -1.84 -3.97 20.97
CA GLU A 67 -1.09 -4.20 19.74
C GLU A 67 -1.67 -5.38 18.96
N ASN A 68 -2.03 -5.16 17.70
CA ASN A 68 -2.40 -6.25 16.80
C ASN A 68 -1.15 -7.00 16.29
N THR A 69 -1.34 -8.22 15.76
CA THR A 69 -0.25 -9.09 15.31
C THR A 69 0.65 -8.44 14.24
N ALA A 70 0.07 -7.65 13.33
CA ALA A 70 0.83 -6.97 12.28
C ALA A 70 1.70 -5.84 12.85
N GLY A 71 1.15 -5.04 13.77
CA GLY A 71 1.86 -3.98 14.49
C GLY A 71 3.01 -4.54 15.33
N HIS A 72 2.74 -5.62 16.09
CA HIS A 72 3.75 -6.34 16.86
C HIS A 72 4.91 -6.81 15.96
N ARG A 73 4.59 -7.53 14.88
CA ARG A 73 5.60 -7.96 13.92
C ARG A 73 6.40 -6.81 13.33
N ASN A 74 5.74 -5.72 12.89
CA ASN A 74 6.41 -4.55 12.34
C ASN A 74 7.39 -3.92 13.33
N ARG A 75 6.98 -3.78 14.60
CA ARG A 75 7.81 -3.25 15.67
C ARG A 75 9.07 -4.07 15.88
N ILE A 76 8.96 -5.40 15.85
CA ILE A 76 10.11 -6.30 16.00
C ILE A 76 11.01 -6.26 14.77
N MET A 77 10.44 -6.20 13.57
CA MET A 77 11.23 -6.14 12.34
C MET A 77 12.11 -4.90 12.26
N VAL A 78 11.65 -3.75 12.77
CA VAL A 78 12.47 -2.53 12.84
C VAL A 78 13.68 -2.73 13.77
N ILE A 79 13.49 -3.35 14.95
CA ILE A 79 14.61 -3.64 15.87
C ILE A 79 15.54 -4.71 15.31
N ARG A 80 15.04 -5.70 14.59
CA ARG A 80 15.88 -6.66 13.88
C ARG A 80 16.78 -5.99 12.83
N GLU A 81 16.26 -5.03 12.07
CA GLU A 81 17.06 -4.27 11.11
C GLU A 81 18.09 -3.37 11.82
N PHE A 82 17.74 -2.81 12.98
CA PHE A 82 18.67 -2.07 13.81
C PHE A 82 19.77 -2.99 14.38
N ALA A 83 19.42 -4.18 14.87
CA ALA A 83 20.38 -5.17 15.34
C ALA A 83 21.36 -5.62 14.23
N LYS A 84 20.86 -5.80 12.98
CA LYS A 84 21.74 -6.08 11.82
C LYS A 84 22.74 -4.97 11.57
N TYR A 85 22.27 -3.72 11.64
CA TYR A 85 23.14 -2.57 11.48
C TYR A 85 24.21 -2.50 12.57
N LEU A 86 23.84 -2.66 13.85
CA LEU A 86 24.78 -2.68 14.96
C LEU A 86 25.87 -3.72 14.74
N ARG A 87 25.52 -4.95 14.37
CA ARG A 87 26.48 -6.01 14.06
C ARG A 87 27.37 -5.68 12.87
N ALA A 88 26.83 -5.04 11.85
CA ALA A 88 27.58 -4.64 10.66
C ALA A 88 28.63 -3.54 10.96
N VAL A 89 28.38 -2.69 11.97
CA VAL A 89 29.36 -1.68 12.44
C VAL A 89 30.23 -2.17 13.60
N GLY A 90 30.23 -3.47 13.89
CA GLY A 90 31.12 -4.09 14.90
C GLY A 90 30.58 -4.04 16.34
N THR A 91 29.32 -3.65 16.55
CA THR A 91 28.70 -3.65 17.88
C THR A 91 27.94 -4.97 18.08
N GLU A 92 28.15 -5.63 19.21
CA GLU A 92 27.38 -6.82 19.55
C GLU A 92 25.91 -6.48 19.72
N ALA A 93 25.03 -7.32 19.11
CA ALA A 93 23.59 -7.16 19.23
C ALA A 93 22.88 -8.52 19.09
N TYR A 94 21.91 -8.78 19.94
CA TYR A 94 21.08 -9.97 19.85
C TYR A 94 20.11 -9.87 18.67
N MET A 95 20.08 -10.92 17.85
CA MET A 95 19.19 -11.02 16.70
C MET A 95 17.94 -11.81 17.07
N ILE A 96 16.81 -11.12 17.29
CA ILE A 96 15.55 -11.79 17.57
C ILE A 96 15.23 -12.78 16.43
N PRO A 97 15.02 -14.08 16.67
CA PRO A 97 14.65 -15.06 15.66
C PRO A 97 13.34 -14.69 14.97
N ILE A 98 13.26 -14.86 13.65
CA ILE A 98 12.05 -14.51 12.89
C ILE A 98 10.86 -15.40 13.26
N SER A 99 11.15 -16.63 13.70
CA SER A 99 10.18 -17.62 14.21
C SER A 99 9.43 -17.13 15.46
N MET A 100 10.03 -16.23 16.24
CA MET A 100 9.36 -15.61 17.40
C MET A 100 8.33 -14.55 17.02
N THR A 101 8.21 -14.24 15.72
CA THR A 101 7.19 -13.28 15.23
C THR A 101 6.08 -14.04 14.52
N SER A 102 4.85 -13.97 15.02
CA SER A 102 3.71 -14.55 14.30
C SER A 102 3.40 -13.76 13.03
N LYS A 103 3.17 -14.48 11.94
CA LYS A 103 2.53 -13.88 10.77
C LYS A 103 1.05 -13.87 11.09
N GLY A 104 0.44 -12.70 11.19
CA GLY A 104 -1.03 -12.60 11.23
C GLY A 104 -1.65 -13.28 10.01
N PRO A 105 -2.97 -13.55 10.05
CA PRO A 105 -3.69 -14.09 8.90
C PRO A 105 -3.42 -13.21 7.68
N ARG A 106 -3.24 -13.82 6.52
CA ARG A 106 -3.08 -13.09 5.27
C ARG A 106 -4.37 -12.30 5.02
N TYR A 107 -4.23 -11.01 4.75
CA TYR A 107 -5.39 -10.21 4.38
C TYR A 107 -5.99 -10.74 3.09
N VAL A 108 -7.31 -10.97 3.11
CA VAL A 108 -8.09 -11.29 1.91
C VAL A 108 -8.69 -9.98 1.42
N PRO A 109 -8.33 -9.49 0.22
CA PRO A 109 -8.89 -8.27 -0.32
C PRO A 109 -10.39 -8.45 -0.61
N HIS A 110 -11.11 -7.34 -0.50
CA HIS A 110 -12.45 -7.25 -1.06
C HIS A 110 -12.36 -6.99 -2.56
N ILE A 111 -12.93 -7.85 -3.39
CA ILE A 111 -13.05 -7.62 -4.83
C ILE A 111 -14.44 -7.07 -5.08
N PHE A 112 -14.50 -5.82 -5.51
CA PHE A 112 -15.76 -5.13 -5.72
C PHE A 112 -16.52 -5.73 -6.91
N ASN A 113 -17.79 -5.98 -6.71
CA ASN A 113 -18.71 -6.34 -7.80
C ASN A 113 -19.22 -5.08 -8.53
N GLU A 114 -19.88 -5.28 -9.66
CA GLU A 114 -20.36 -4.19 -10.51
C GLU A 114 -21.38 -3.28 -9.78
N ALA A 115 -22.24 -3.84 -8.96
CA ALA A 115 -23.25 -3.09 -8.20
C ALA A 115 -22.59 -2.19 -7.13
N GLU A 116 -21.58 -2.69 -6.43
CA GLU A 116 -20.80 -1.93 -5.45
C GLU A 116 -20.03 -0.78 -6.11
N ILE A 117 -19.41 -1.03 -7.28
CA ILE A 117 -18.69 0.00 -8.03
C ILE A 117 -19.65 1.08 -8.53
N LYS A 118 -20.79 0.71 -9.10
CA LYS A 118 -21.83 1.68 -9.53
C LYS A 118 -22.32 2.53 -8.35
N ALA A 119 -22.62 1.89 -7.23
CA ALA A 119 -23.06 2.59 -6.03
C ALA A 119 -21.97 3.52 -5.47
N PHE A 120 -20.72 3.06 -5.40
CA PHE A 120 -19.62 3.89 -4.96
C PHE A 120 -19.48 5.16 -5.80
N PHE A 121 -19.47 5.05 -7.13
CA PHE A 121 -19.35 6.21 -8.01
C PHE A 121 -20.59 7.09 -8.00
N HIS A 122 -21.79 6.54 -7.83
CA HIS A 122 -22.98 7.35 -7.57
C HIS A 122 -22.80 8.20 -6.31
N GLY A 123 -22.32 7.63 -5.22
CA GLY A 123 -21.99 8.36 -4.00
C GLY A 123 -20.88 9.39 -4.20
N ALA A 124 -19.83 9.04 -4.95
CA ALA A 124 -18.73 9.95 -5.26
C ALA A 124 -19.20 11.18 -6.08
N ASP A 125 -20.10 10.99 -7.04
CA ASP A 125 -20.66 12.06 -7.89
C ASP A 125 -21.72 12.91 -7.14
N SER A 126 -22.24 12.43 -6.01
CA SER A 126 -23.26 13.11 -5.21
C SER A 126 -22.68 14.21 -4.30
N PHE A 127 -21.36 14.36 -4.21
CA PHE A 127 -20.76 15.42 -3.41
C PHE A 127 -21.12 16.80 -3.95
N ARG A 128 -21.39 17.73 -3.03
CA ARG A 128 -21.73 19.12 -3.35
C ARG A 128 -20.58 20.06 -2.96
N PRO A 129 -20.48 21.25 -3.58
CA PRO A 129 -19.56 22.29 -3.13
C PRO A 129 -19.73 22.57 -1.63
N HIS A 130 -18.61 22.84 -0.94
CA HIS A 130 -18.63 23.11 0.48
C HIS A 130 -17.64 24.24 0.81
N GLY A 131 -18.06 25.24 1.57
CA GLY A 131 -17.28 26.46 1.80
C GLY A 131 -15.86 26.24 2.34
N LYS A 132 -15.67 25.23 3.20
CA LYS A 132 -14.33 24.87 3.75
C LYS A 132 -13.53 23.92 2.86
N ALA A 133 -14.09 23.41 1.77
CA ALA A 133 -13.45 22.49 0.83
C ALA A 133 -14.07 22.67 -0.57
N PRO A 134 -13.81 23.81 -1.23
CA PRO A 134 -14.53 24.24 -2.43
C PRO A 134 -14.38 23.24 -3.60
N ALA A 135 -13.23 22.58 -3.76
CA ALA A 135 -12.96 21.66 -4.85
C ALA A 135 -13.25 20.18 -4.52
N ARG A 136 -13.68 19.84 -3.29
CA ARG A 136 -13.87 18.44 -2.87
C ARG A 136 -14.79 17.65 -3.80
N HIS A 137 -15.86 18.26 -4.27
CA HIS A 137 -16.84 17.66 -5.17
C HIS A 137 -16.30 17.41 -6.59
N LEU A 138 -15.21 18.10 -6.97
CA LEU A 138 -14.48 17.84 -8.22
C LEU A 138 -13.40 16.77 -8.03
N VAL A 139 -12.70 16.82 -6.91
CA VAL A 139 -11.56 15.92 -6.62
C VAL A 139 -12.03 14.48 -6.42
N ILE A 140 -13.05 14.24 -5.59
CA ILE A 140 -13.47 12.91 -5.18
C ILE A 140 -13.83 12.01 -6.38
N PRO A 141 -14.68 12.43 -7.31
CA PRO A 141 -15.06 11.59 -8.45
C PRO A 141 -13.86 11.17 -9.31
N VAL A 142 -12.95 12.11 -9.58
CA VAL A 142 -11.80 11.87 -10.48
C VAL A 142 -10.72 11.06 -9.78
N PHE A 143 -10.43 11.36 -8.51
CA PHE A 143 -9.44 10.66 -7.71
C PHE A 143 -9.73 9.16 -7.61
N TYR A 144 -10.96 8.80 -7.27
CA TYR A 144 -11.31 7.37 -7.12
C TYR A 144 -11.47 6.65 -8.46
N ARG A 145 -11.92 7.36 -9.53
CA ARG A 145 -11.91 6.76 -10.89
C ARG A 145 -10.50 6.47 -11.34
N LEU A 146 -9.55 7.36 -11.08
CA LEU A 146 -8.14 7.12 -11.41
C LEU A 146 -7.58 5.90 -10.66
N LEU A 147 -7.93 5.74 -9.38
CA LEU A 147 -7.54 4.55 -8.60
C LEU A 147 -8.13 3.26 -9.17
N TYR A 148 -9.43 3.27 -9.50
CA TYR A 148 -10.14 2.09 -9.99
C TYR A 148 -9.73 1.73 -11.42
N CYS A 149 -9.78 2.70 -12.34
CA CYS A 149 -9.55 2.45 -13.77
C CYS A 149 -8.08 2.22 -14.13
N CYS A 150 -7.14 2.77 -13.34
CA CYS A 150 -5.71 2.66 -13.61
C CYS A 150 -4.94 1.79 -12.60
N GLY A 151 -5.61 1.25 -11.58
CA GLY A 151 -4.98 0.40 -10.60
C GLY A 151 -3.84 1.06 -9.81
N LEU A 152 -3.82 2.40 -9.68
CA LEU A 152 -2.80 3.13 -8.93
C LEU A 152 -2.83 2.79 -7.44
N ARG A 153 -1.66 2.86 -6.79
CA ARG A 153 -1.64 2.86 -5.32
C ARG A 153 -2.26 4.16 -4.80
N PRO A 154 -3.02 4.14 -3.68
CA PRO A 154 -3.61 5.37 -3.12
C PRO A 154 -2.61 6.49 -2.86
N ALA A 155 -1.37 6.15 -2.48
CA ALA A 155 -0.32 7.14 -2.30
C ALA A 155 0.17 7.73 -3.63
N GLU A 156 0.24 6.95 -4.71
CA GLU A 156 0.65 7.41 -6.03
C GLU A 156 -0.34 8.45 -6.57
N ALA A 157 -1.64 8.15 -6.53
CA ALA A 157 -2.67 9.11 -6.94
C ALA A 157 -2.69 10.36 -6.04
N ARG A 158 -2.56 10.18 -4.72
CA ARG A 158 -2.60 11.28 -3.76
C ARG A 158 -1.43 12.27 -3.91
N LEU A 159 -0.25 11.75 -4.28
CA LEU A 159 0.98 12.53 -4.45
C LEU A 159 1.22 12.96 -5.91
N LEU A 160 0.25 12.67 -6.80
CA LEU A 160 0.37 12.97 -8.23
C LEU A 160 0.49 14.46 -8.46
N LYS A 161 1.55 14.86 -9.16
CA LYS A 161 1.77 16.25 -9.57
C LYS A 161 1.19 16.52 -10.96
N LYS A 162 0.86 17.79 -11.25
CA LYS A 162 0.36 18.22 -12.56
C LYS A 162 1.35 17.90 -13.68
N GLU A 163 2.65 18.09 -13.45
CA GLU A 163 3.73 17.81 -14.41
C GLU A 163 3.81 16.33 -14.84
N ASN A 164 3.28 15.43 -14.00
CA ASN A 164 3.28 13.99 -14.24
C ASN A 164 1.98 13.48 -14.91
N VAL A 165 1.13 14.37 -15.38
CA VAL A 165 -0.13 14.03 -16.08
C VAL A 165 -0.11 14.61 -17.48
N ASP A 166 0.00 13.74 -18.49
CA ASP A 166 -0.10 14.12 -19.88
C ASP A 166 -1.55 13.96 -20.36
N LEU A 167 -2.32 15.07 -20.31
CA LEU A 167 -3.71 15.10 -20.75
C LEU A 167 -3.87 15.10 -22.27
N VAL A 168 -2.79 15.28 -23.03
CA VAL A 168 -2.82 15.20 -24.50
C VAL A 168 -2.74 13.75 -24.91
N ARG A 169 -1.72 13.02 -24.41
CA ARG A 169 -1.47 11.61 -24.73
C ARG A 169 -2.28 10.63 -23.91
N GLY A 170 -2.95 11.07 -22.85
CA GLY A 170 -3.70 10.19 -21.94
C GLY A 170 -2.79 9.28 -21.13
N SER A 171 -1.79 9.84 -20.47
CA SER A 171 -0.86 9.07 -19.64
C SER A 171 -0.52 9.74 -18.32
N VAL A 172 -0.21 8.92 -17.32
CA VAL A 172 0.23 9.33 -15.98
C VAL A 172 1.61 8.74 -15.72
N TYR A 173 2.56 9.57 -15.35
CA TYR A 173 3.91 9.19 -14.95
C TYR A 173 3.94 8.97 -13.45
N VAL A 174 4.08 7.73 -13.03
CA VAL A 174 4.25 7.38 -11.61
C VAL A 174 5.73 7.37 -11.29
N VAL A 175 6.17 8.41 -10.61
CA VAL A 175 7.57 8.60 -10.19
C VAL A 175 7.75 8.23 -8.72
N GLU A 176 8.97 7.85 -8.32
CA GLU A 176 9.35 7.50 -6.94
C GLU A 176 8.42 6.47 -6.28
N SER A 177 7.92 5.52 -7.07
CA SER A 177 7.06 4.46 -6.54
C SER A 177 7.83 3.57 -5.55
N LYS A 178 7.09 2.76 -4.78
CA LYS A 178 7.70 1.80 -3.86
C LYS A 178 8.70 0.89 -4.60
N GLY A 179 9.98 1.03 -4.29
CA GLY A 179 11.09 0.31 -4.95
C GLY A 179 11.81 1.09 -6.05
N HIS A 180 11.62 2.42 -6.11
CA HIS A 180 12.31 3.34 -7.05
C HIS A 180 12.15 2.94 -8.53
N LYS A 181 10.98 2.40 -8.90
CA LYS A 181 10.64 2.06 -10.27
C LYS A 181 9.59 3.03 -10.78
N ASP A 182 9.99 3.87 -11.71
CA ASP A 182 9.09 4.75 -12.43
C ASP A 182 8.36 3.95 -13.52
N ARG A 183 7.13 4.35 -13.81
CA ARG A 183 6.34 3.74 -14.86
C ARG A 183 5.33 4.72 -15.45
N VAL A 184 4.94 4.43 -16.67
CA VAL A 184 3.86 5.13 -17.36
C VAL A 184 2.60 4.28 -17.28
N VAL A 185 1.49 4.93 -16.94
CA VAL A 185 0.17 4.33 -16.85
C VAL A 185 -0.72 4.99 -17.90
N ALA A 186 -1.27 4.20 -18.81
CA ALA A 186 -2.22 4.69 -19.81
C ALA A 186 -3.59 4.95 -19.17
N VAL A 187 -4.25 6.00 -19.61
CA VAL A 187 -5.60 6.41 -19.19
C VAL A 187 -6.55 6.21 -20.35
N ALA A 188 -7.67 5.52 -20.11
CA ALA A 188 -8.71 5.33 -21.12
C ALA A 188 -9.40 6.67 -21.49
N ASP A 189 -9.91 6.77 -22.72
CA ASP A 189 -10.42 8.03 -23.28
C ASP A 189 -11.58 8.64 -22.50
N ASP A 190 -12.45 7.83 -21.96
CA ASP A 190 -13.58 8.29 -21.13
C ASP A 190 -13.11 8.95 -19.83
N LEU A 191 -12.17 8.32 -19.14
CA LEU A 191 -11.55 8.90 -17.95
C LEU A 191 -10.70 10.12 -18.28
N LEU A 192 -10.00 10.11 -19.42
CA LEU A 192 -9.19 11.24 -19.89
C LEU A 192 -10.05 12.50 -20.13
N GLN A 193 -11.26 12.36 -20.70
CA GLN A 193 -12.18 13.47 -20.84
C GLN A 193 -12.60 14.06 -19.49
N ILE A 194 -12.91 13.21 -18.52
CA ILE A 194 -13.23 13.63 -17.15
C ILE A 194 -12.03 14.35 -16.51
N MET A 195 -10.81 13.83 -16.68
CA MET A 195 -9.59 14.43 -16.17
C MET A 195 -9.27 15.80 -16.81
N ARG A 196 -9.55 15.97 -18.09
CA ARG A 196 -9.40 17.27 -18.78
C ARG A 196 -10.35 18.32 -18.21
N SER A 197 -11.63 17.99 -18.09
CA SER A 197 -12.62 18.89 -17.49
C SER A 197 -12.27 19.24 -16.05
N TYR A 198 -11.87 18.25 -15.27
CA TYR A 198 -11.37 18.43 -13.91
C TYR A 198 -10.17 19.36 -13.85
N SER A 199 -9.16 19.14 -14.71
CA SER A 199 -7.92 19.91 -14.72
C SER A 199 -8.16 21.40 -15.01
N THR A 200 -9.11 21.73 -15.89
CA THR A 200 -9.51 23.11 -16.16
C THR A 200 -10.09 23.74 -14.90
N LEU A 201 -11.11 23.12 -14.30
CA LEU A 201 -11.80 23.65 -13.14
C LEU A 201 -10.90 23.77 -11.90
N ILE A 202 -10.05 22.78 -11.66
CA ILE A 202 -9.17 22.78 -10.49
C ILE A 202 -8.07 23.83 -10.61
N SER A 203 -7.62 24.13 -11.84
CA SER A 203 -6.61 25.16 -12.09
C SER A 203 -7.16 26.58 -11.89
N GLU A 204 -8.46 26.79 -12.06
CA GLU A 204 -9.12 28.06 -11.72
C GLU A 204 -9.20 28.28 -10.20
N ILE A 205 -9.42 27.19 -9.43
CA ILE A 205 -9.54 27.27 -7.96
C ILE A 205 -8.15 27.33 -7.29
N TYR A 206 -7.18 26.57 -7.80
CA TYR A 206 -5.83 26.43 -7.25
C TYR A 206 -4.76 26.55 -8.34
N PRO A 207 -4.54 27.77 -8.90
CA PRO A 207 -3.60 27.97 -10.01
C PRO A 207 -2.16 27.63 -9.66
N ASP A 208 -1.74 27.93 -8.44
CA ASP A 208 -0.35 27.78 -7.98
C ASP A 208 -0.03 26.40 -7.39
N SER A 209 -0.99 25.48 -7.34
CA SER A 209 -0.74 24.15 -6.79
C SER A 209 0.01 23.26 -7.78
N ASP A 210 1.09 22.62 -7.32
CA ASP A 210 1.83 21.59 -8.07
C ASP A 210 1.07 20.28 -8.18
N TYR A 211 0.14 20.00 -7.26
CA TYR A 211 -0.55 18.72 -7.18
C TYR A 211 -1.73 18.64 -8.13
N PHE A 212 -1.90 17.50 -8.78
CA PHE A 212 -3.07 17.23 -9.60
C PHE A 212 -4.35 17.14 -8.75
N PHE A 213 -4.23 16.63 -7.52
CA PHE A 213 -5.30 16.61 -6.52
C PHE A 213 -4.89 17.46 -5.30
N PRO A 214 -5.01 18.79 -5.39
CA PRO A 214 -4.61 19.68 -4.32
C PRO A 214 -5.54 19.55 -3.11
N ARG A 215 -4.98 19.67 -1.91
CA ARG A 215 -5.72 19.75 -0.67
C ARG A 215 -6.63 21.00 -0.67
N TYR A 216 -7.59 21.05 0.23
CA TYR A 216 -8.61 22.11 0.32
C TYR A 216 -8.06 23.55 0.45
N ASP A 217 -6.82 23.72 0.88
CA ASP A 217 -6.11 25.00 0.99
C ASP A 217 -5.19 25.30 -0.21
N GLY A 218 -5.10 24.38 -1.17
CA GLY A 218 -4.20 24.49 -2.32
C GLY A 218 -2.75 24.11 -2.01
N ASP A 219 -2.38 23.95 -0.74
CA ASP A 219 -1.01 23.70 -0.28
C ASP A 219 -0.78 22.22 0.01
N GLY A 220 -0.26 21.53 -0.95
CA GLY A 220 0.14 20.12 -0.81
C GLY A 220 -0.97 19.12 -1.10
N PRO A 221 -0.70 17.83 -0.87
CA PRO A 221 -1.61 16.73 -1.15
C PRO A 221 -2.55 16.47 0.02
N TYR A 222 -3.67 15.80 -0.23
CA TYR A 222 -4.52 15.25 0.82
C TYR A 222 -3.77 14.23 1.70
N THR A 223 -4.26 13.99 2.90
CA THR A 223 -3.70 12.99 3.82
C THR A 223 -4.22 11.57 3.49
N LYS A 224 -3.51 10.54 3.97
CA LYS A 224 -4.01 9.16 3.88
C LYS A 224 -5.36 9.01 4.59
N LEU A 225 -5.52 9.64 5.77
CA LEU A 225 -6.76 9.59 6.54
C LEU A 225 -7.93 10.18 5.74
N TRP A 226 -7.73 11.31 5.07
CA TRP A 226 -8.76 11.90 4.20
C TRP A 226 -9.21 10.93 3.11
N THR A 227 -8.25 10.23 2.48
CA THR A 227 -8.57 9.25 1.43
C THR A 227 -9.45 8.12 1.97
N GLU A 228 -9.15 7.63 3.18
CA GLU A 228 -9.93 6.58 3.82
C GLU A 228 -11.32 7.08 4.26
N GLU A 229 -11.40 8.29 4.82
CA GLU A 229 -12.65 8.91 5.24
C GLU A 229 -13.60 9.17 4.06
N MET A 230 -13.10 9.75 2.96
CA MET A 230 -13.92 10.04 1.79
C MET A 230 -14.37 8.76 1.07
N PHE A 231 -13.56 7.72 1.07
CA PHE A 231 -13.94 6.40 0.56
C PHE A 231 -15.19 5.86 1.27
N TRP A 232 -15.20 5.86 2.59
CA TRP A 232 -16.35 5.40 3.36
C TRP A 232 -17.56 6.32 3.20
N ARG A 233 -17.32 7.60 3.04
CA ARG A 233 -18.38 8.58 2.82
C ARG A 233 -19.06 8.37 1.47
N CYS A 234 -18.35 7.98 0.41
CA CYS A 234 -18.96 7.63 -0.87
C CYS A 234 -19.97 6.48 -0.72
N PHE A 235 -19.59 5.39 -0.03
CA PHE A 235 -20.50 4.29 0.23
C PHE A 235 -21.71 4.71 1.09
N SER A 236 -21.46 5.49 2.13
CA SER A 236 -22.54 6.02 2.99
C SER A 236 -23.54 6.86 2.21
N MET A 237 -23.08 7.72 1.29
CA MET A 237 -23.94 8.53 0.43
C MET A 237 -24.75 7.71 -0.57
N ALA A 238 -24.23 6.53 -0.95
CA ALA A 238 -24.93 5.56 -1.77
C ALA A 238 -25.87 4.62 -0.97
N GLY A 239 -25.95 4.80 0.36
CA GLY A 239 -26.78 3.96 1.24
C GLY A 239 -26.18 2.59 1.54
N ILE A 240 -24.92 2.33 1.18
CA ILE A 240 -24.24 1.05 1.46
C ILE A 240 -23.53 1.15 2.80
N THR A 241 -23.95 0.30 3.75
CA THR A 241 -23.39 0.26 5.12
C THR A 241 -22.81 -1.10 5.49
N ALA A 242 -23.11 -2.14 4.71
CA ALA A 242 -22.64 -3.51 4.93
C ALA A 242 -22.11 -4.11 3.63
N PHE A 243 -21.16 -5.01 3.76
CA PHE A 243 -20.51 -5.73 2.67
C PHE A 243 -20.50 -7.22 2.97
N GLU A 244 -20.61 -8.02 1.94
CA GLU A 244 -20.35 -9.44 2.06
C GLU A 244 -18.82 -9.67 2.10
N GLY A 245 -18.35 -10.40 3.12
CA GLY A 245 -16.94 -10.72 3.28
C GLY A 245 -16.10 -9.65 3.98
N PRO A 246 -14.81 -9.49 3.62
CA PRO A 246 -13.89 -8.57 4.29
C PRO A 246 -14.29 -7.11 4.10
N LYS A 247 -14.08 -6.31 5.15
CA LYS A 247 -14.33 -4.85 5.08
C LYS A 247 -13.45 -4.21 4.00
N PRO A 248 -14.03 -3.53 2.99
CA PRO A 248 -13.29 -2.92 1.90
C PRO A 248 -12.32 -1.83 2.36
N ARG A 249 -11.26 -1.63 1.59
CA ARG A 249 -10.28 -0.56 1.75
C ARG A 249 -10.04 0.15 0.41
N VAL A 250 -9.57 1.36 0.45
CA VAL A 250 -9.20 2.12 -0.77
C VAL A 250 -8.24 1.33 -1.67
N TYR A 251 -7.32 0.57 -1.06
CA TYR A 251 -6.35 -0.25 -1.80
C TYR A 251 -7.02 -1.38 -2.59
N ASP A 252 -8.21 -1.80 -2.21
CA ASP A 252 -8.92 -2.91 -2.85
C ASP A 252 -9.44 -2.56 -4.26
N PHE A 253 -9.53 -1.28 -4.63
CA PHE A 253 -9.69 -0.87 -6.03
C PHE A 253 -8.57 -1.39 -6.94
N ARG A 254 -7.34 -1.35 -6.45
CA ARG A 254 -6.20 -1.88 -7.20
C ARG A 254 -6.25 -3.42 -7.29
N HIS A 255 -6.73 -4.08 -6.26
CA HIS A 255 -6.96 -5.54 -6.31
C HIS A 255 -8.05 -5.88 -7.32
N THR A 256 -9.17 -5.15 -7.30
CA THR A 256 -10.27 -5.31 -8.27
C THR A 256 -9.78 -5.08 -9.70
N PHE A 257 -9.05 -3.99 -9.95
CA PHE A 257 -8.47 -3.71 -11.28
C PHE A 257 -7.64 -4.88 -11.81
N ALA A 258 -6.72 -5.40 -11.00
CA ALA A 258 -5.86 -6.50 -11.42
C ALA A 258 -6.66 -7.79 -11.70
N THR A 259 -7.61 -8.12 -10.82
CA THR A 259 -8.48 -9.28 -10.98
C THR A 259 -9.36 -9.15 -12.21
N GLU A 260 -9.95 -7.98 -12.46
CA GLU A 260 -10.76 -7.71 -13.65
C GLU A 260 -9.95 -7.80 -14.95
N CYS A 261 -8.69 -7.33 -14.96
CA CYS A 261 -7.80 -7.51 -16.11
C CYS A 261 -7.61 -9.00 -16.43
N ILE A 262 -7.32 -9.82 -15.44
CA ILE A 262 -7.14 -11.27 -15.61
C ILE A 262 -8.44 -11.91 -16.07
N CYS A 263 -9.58 -11.63 -15.43
CA CYS A 263 -10.89 -12.15 -15.82
C CYS A 263 -11.25 -11.79 -17.27
N ARG A 264 -10.96 -10.56 -17.70
CA ARG A 264 -11.19 -10.12 -19.08
C ARG A 264 -10.33 -10.91 -20.07
N TRP A 265 -9.03 -11.06 -19.81
CA TRP A 265 -8.13 -11.84 -20.67
C TRP A 265 -8.55 -13.30 -20.76
N MET A 266 -9.00 -13.89 -19.64
CA MET A 266 -9.55 -15.25 -19.65
C MET A 266 -10.79 -15.37 -20.55
N ARG A 267 -11.71 -14.40 -20.49
CA ARG A 267 -12.92 -14.37 -21.33
C ARG A 267 -12.57 -14.16 -22.82
N GLU A 268 -11.54 -13.38 -23.10
CA GLU A 268 -11.01 -13.16 -24.45
C GLU A 268 -10.17 -14.34 -24.98
N GLY A 269 -9.93 -15.37 -24.16
CA GLY A 269 -9.11 -16.52 -24.54
C GLY A 269 -7.62 -16.22 -24.70
N ARG A 270 -7.11 -15.14 -24.07
CA ARG A 270 -5.69 -14.79 -24.10
C ARG A 270 -4.88 -15.74 -23.23
N ASP A 271 -3.63 -15.93 -23.61
CA ASP A 271 -2.65 -16.64 -22.79
C ASP A 271 -2.30 -15.80 -21.56
N ILE A 272 -2.78 -16.25 -20.40
CA ILE A 272 -2.61 -15.55 -19.13
C ILE A 272 -1.13 -15.47 -18.72
N ASP A 273 -0.36 -16.54 -18.92
CA ASP A 273 1.06 -16.57 -18.57
C ASP A 273 1.86 -15.55 -19.40
N ALA A 274 1.51 -15.39 -20.68
CA ALA A 274 2.10 -14.35 -21.52
C ALA A 274 1.67 -12.92 -21.12
N MET A 275 0.47 -12.74 -20.56
CA MET A 275 -0.05 -11.42 -20.20
C MET A 275 0.34 -10.94 -18.79
N LEU A 276 0.59 -11.83 -17.85
CA LEU A 276 0.93 -11.48 -16.46
C LEU A 276 2.19 -10.60 -16.32
N PRO A 277 3.29 -10.78 -17.10
CA PRO A 277 4.43 -9.87 -17.03
C PRO A 277 4.08 -8.42 -17.38
N PHE A 278 3.17 -8.20 -18.33
CA PHE A 278 2.70 -6.85 -18.68
C PHE A 278 1.89 -6.23 -17.54
N LEU A 279 1.01 -7.02 -16.90
CA LEU A 279 0.29 -6.54 -15.72
C LEU A 279 1.25 -6.22 -14.57
N SER A 280 2.27 -7.06 -14.36
CA SER A 280 3.29 -6.84 -13.34
C SER A 280 4.04 -5.52 -13.56
N ALA A 281 4.47 -5.26 -14.79
CA ALA A 281 5.15 -4.03 -15.18
C ALA A 281 4.22 -2.80 -15.04
N TYR A 282 2.99 -2.89 -15.55
CA TYR A 282 1.98 -1.82 -15.46
C TYR A 282 1.66 -1.45 -14.01
N MET A 283 1.48 -2.44 -13.15
CA MET A 283 1.23 -2.23 -11.72
C MET A 283 2.48 -1.80 -10.94
N GLY A 284 3.69 -1.93 -11.51
CA GLY A 284 4.95 -1.62 -10.82
C GLY A 284 5.18 -2.54 -9.62
N HIS A 285 5.05 -3.85 -9.83
CA HIS A 285 5.39 -4.85 -8.85
C HIS A 285 6.91 -5.06 -8.83
N ALA A 286 7.49 -5.12 -7.62
CA ALA A 286 8.91 -5.39 -7.45
C ALA A 286 9.25 -6.86 -7.73
N ARG A 287 8.30 -7.76 -7.48
CA ARG A 287 8.43 -9.20 -7.67
C ARG A 287 7.22 -9.71 -8.44
N TYR A 288 7.46 -10.65 -9.32
CA TYR A 288 6.43 -11.27 -10.15
C TYR A 288 5.37 -12.01 -9.31
N GLU A 289 5.77 -12.59 -8.19
CA GLU A 289 4.89 -13.29 -7.27
C GLU A 289 3.78 -12.40 -6.70
N ASP A 290 4.03 -11.08 -6.62
CA ASP A 290 3.02 -10.12 -6.19
C ASP A 290 1.86 -10.01 -7.24
N THR A 291 2.13 -10.35 -8.51
CA THR A 291 1.12 -10.40 -9.57
C THR A 291 0.42 -11.76 -9.61
N LEU A 292 1.16 -12.86 -9.42
CA LEU A 292 0.58 -14.20 -9.34
C LEU A 292 -0.48 -14.33 -8.24
N TYR A 293 -0.38 -13.50 -7.19
CA TYR A 293 -1.37 -13.45 -6.14
C TYR A 293 -2.79 -13.20 -6.66
N TYR A 294 -2.94 -12.38 -7.71
CA TYR A 294 -4.26 -12.07 -8.28
C TYR A 294 -4.88 -13.23 -9.05
N VAL A 295 -4.07 -14.09 -9.63
CA VAL A 295 -4.55 -15.30 -10.33
C VAL A 295 -5.33 -16.19 -9.37
N HIS A 296 -4.85 -16.33 -8.12
CA HIS A 296 -5.54 -17.10 -7.07
C HIS A 296 -6.85 -16.47 -6.59
N MET A 297 -7.16 -15.24 -6.99
CA MET A 297 -8.37 -14.53 -6.60
C MET A 297 -9.47 -14.59 -7.66
N VAL A 298 -9.19 -15.17 -8.83
CA VAL A 298 -10.16 -15.34 -9.91
C VAL A 298 -10.90 -16.66 -9.72
N PRO A 299 -12.21 -16.66 -9.40
CA PRO A 299 -12.97 -17.90 -9.16
C PRO A 299 -12.95 -18.86 -10.36
N ASP A 300 -13.12 -18.33 -11.57
CA ASP A 300 -13.17 -19.10 -12.82
C ASP A 300 -11.82 -19.75 -13.17
N PHE A 301 -10.72 -19.31 -12.56
CA PHE A 301 -9.41 -19.92 -12.78
C PHE A 301 -9.36 -21.35 -12.28
N TYR A 302 -9.98 -21.63 -11.13
CA TYR A 302 -10.03 -22.98 -10.56
C TYR A 302 -10.91 -23.93 -11.37
N GLU A 303 -11.99 -23.46 -11.99
CA GLU A 303 -12.83 -24.29 -12.86
C GLU A 303 -12.08 -24.69 -14.15
N ARG A 304 -11.29 -23.79 -14.73
CA ARG A 304 -10.49 -24.09 -15.94
C ARG A 304 -9.22 -24.90 -15.64
N VAL A 305 -8.54 -24.65 -14.53
CA VAL A 305 -7.39 -25.45 -14.09
C VAL A 305 -7.84 -26.85 -13.64
N GLY A 306 -9.06 -26.99 -13.13
CA GLY A 306 -9.65 -28.30 -12.82
C GLY A 306 -9.88 -29.20 -14.03
N THR A 307 -9.83 -28.66 -15.26
CA THR A 307 -9.86 -29.43 -16.51
C THR A 307 -8.46 -29.76 -17.05
N VAL A 308 -7.40 -29.16 -16.50
CA VAL A 308 -6.02 -29.55 -16.76
C VAL A 308 -5.71 -30.79 -15.90
N ASP A 309 -5.41 -31.86 -16.57
CA ASP A 309 -5.15 -33.23 -16.11
C ASP A 309 -4.57 -33.30 -14.66
N ARG A 310 -5.42 -33.60 -13.69
CA ARG A 310 -5.03 -33.83 -12.28
C ARG A 310 -3.91 -34.86 -12.16
N THR A 311 -3.82 -35.80 -13.08
CA THR A 311 -2.82 -36.85 -13.12
C THR A 311 -1.41 -36.33 -13.43
N ALA A 312 -1.28 -35.18 -14.10
CA ALA A 312 0.01 -34.54 -14.32
C ALA A 312 0.53 -33.83 -13.06
N TRP A 313 -0.37 -33.30 -12.23
CA TRP A 313 -0.02 -32.63 -10.98
C TRP A 313 0.35 -33.62 -9.85
N GLU A 314 -0.34 -34.77 -9.78
CA GLU A 314 -0.04 -35.83 -8.82
C GLU A 314 1.37 -36.42 -9.02
N LYS A 315 1.87 -36.39 -10.25
CA LYS A 315 3.25 -36.82 -10.57
C LYS A 315 4.34 -35.80 -10.23
N LEU A 316 3.98 -34.55 -9.92
CA LEU A 316 4.90 -33.46 -9.56
C LEU A 316 4.95 -33.19 -8.06
N LEU A 317 4.06 -33.78 -7.28
CA LEU A 317 4.13 -33.71 -5.82
C LEU A 317 5.12 -34.78 -5.33
N PRO A 318 6.15 -34.41 -4.56
CA PRO A 318 7.01 -35.41 -3.93
C PRO A 318 6.16 -36.28 -3.00
N GLU A 319 6.29 -37.58 -3.12
CA GLU A 319 5.71 -38.53 -2.17
C GLU A 319 6.25 -38.19 -0.77
N VAL A 320 5.37 -37.75 0.11
CA VAL A 320 5.67 -37.59 1.52
C VAL A 320 5.69 -39.02 2.11
N HIS A 321 6.86 -39.59 2.24
CA HIS A 321 7.03 -40.80 3.07
C HIS A 321 6.86 -40.34 4.51
N ASP A 322 5.74 -40.69 5.15
CA ASP A 322 5.61 -40.69 6.59
C ASP A 322 6.58 -41.77 7.10
N GLU A 323 7.77 -41.33 7.51
CA GLU A 323 8.61 -42.12 8.40
C GLU A 323 8.04 -41.95 9.82
N GLY A 324 7.50 -43.07 10.36
CA GLY A 324 6.89 -43.19 11.67
C GLY A 324 7.82 -42.95 12.87
#